data_819cbec43392f8ec7267eb9cca990c19
#
_entry.id   819cbec43392f8ec7267eb9cca990c19
#
_cell.length_a   1.000
_cell.length_b   1.000
_cell.length_c   1.000
_cell.angle_alpha   90.00
_cell.angle_beta   90.00
_cell.angle_gamma   90.00
#
_symmetry.space_group_name_H-M   'P 1'
#
loop_
_entity.id
_entity.type
_entity.pdbx_description
1 polymer ?
#
loop_
_entity_poly.entity_id
_entity_poly.type
_entity_poly.pdbx_seq_one_letter_code
_entity_poly.pdbx_strand_id
1 'polypeptide(L)'
;MDIMELRTRLEEAPRIPLGVWPTPFMPMDGLRARLSAQGIECPRLWIKREDMTPLGAGGNKIRKLEHVLAKARAEGADVLLNTGEVQSNQVVQTAASAAHLGTVSYTHLTLPTIC
;
A
#
# COMPACT_ATOMS: atom_id res chain seq x y z
N MET A 1 4.39 24.14 2.54
CA MET A 1 3.79 23.43 1.39
C MET A 1 2.33 23.20 1.71
N ASP A 2 1.43 23.74 0.93
CA ASP A 2 0.01 23.50 1.13
C ASP A 2 -0.46 22.20 0.44
N ILE A 3 -1.72 21.82 0.68
CA ILE A 3 -2.29 20.59 0.12
C ILE A 3 -2.36 20.62 -1.40
N MET A 4 -2.61 21.79 -1.99
CA MET A 4 -2.71 21.93 -3.45
C MET A 4 -1.34 21.77 -4.12
N GLU A 5 -0.30 22.37 -3.54
CA GLU A 5 1.08 22.20 -4.02
C GLU A 5 1.54 20.74 -3.92
N LEU A 6 1.24 20.08 -2.79
CA LEU A 6 1.55 18.65 -2.63
C LEU A 6 0.83 17.78 -3.67
N ARG A 7 -0.43 18.07 -3.93
CA ARG A 7 -1.23 17.36 -4.92
C ARG A 7 -0.64 17.51 -6.32
N THR A 8 -0.31 18.72 -6.73
CA THR A 8 0.32 19.00 -8.02
C THR A 8 1.62 18.22 -8.19
N ARG A 9 2.50 18.23 -7.18
CA ARG A 9 3.75 17.47 -7.22
C ARG A 9 3.55 15.96 -7.32
N LEU A 10 2.51 15.43 -6.68
CA LEU A 10 2.18 14.00 -6.77
C LEU A 10 1.60 13.62 -8.14
N GLU A 11 0.81 14.52 -8.74
CA GLU A 11 0.24 14.31 -10.07
C GLU A 11 1.32 14.39 -11.18
N GLU A 12 2.35 15.22 -11.00
CA GLU A 12 3.50 15.35 -11.90
C GLU A 12 4.54 14.22 -11.75
N ALA A 13 4.56 13.55 -10.60
CA ALA A 13 5.54 12.50 -10.34
C ALA A 13 5.30 11.27 -11.24
N PRO A 14 6.36 10.68 -11.83
CA PRO A 14 6.24 9.47 -12.64
C PRO A 14 5.49 8.36 -11.89
N ARG A 15 4.59 7.69 -12.59
CA ARG A 15 3.72 6.68 -11.99
C ARG A 15 3.41 5.55 -12.96
N ILE A 16 3.45 4.30 -12.48
CA ILE A 16 2.94 3.13 -13.17
C ILE A 16 1.60 2.75 -12.51
N PRO A 17 0.49 2.65 -13.25
CA PRO A 17 -0.79 2.28 -12.66
C PRO A 17 -0.78 0.81 -12.23
N LEU A 18 -0.79 0.56 -10.93
CA LEU A 18 -0.85 -0.77 -10.32
C LEU A 18 -2.12 -0.98 -9.49
N GLY A 19 -2.77 0.10 -9.11
CA GLY A 19 -3.98 0.10 -8.30
C GLY A 19 -5.20 0.64 -9.01
N VAL A 20 -6.36 0.43 -8.40
CA VAL A 20 -7.62 1.07 -8.79
C VAL A 20 -7.94 2.16 -7.77
N TRP A 21 -8.04 3.38 -8.23
CA TRP A 21 -8.20 4.55 -7.37
C TRP A 21 -9.46 5.36 -7.69
N PRO A 22 -10.09 5.97 -6.67
CA PRO A 22 -9.79 5.87 -5.23
C PRO A 22 -10.28 4.56 -4.61
N THR A 23 -9.57 4.04 -3.60
CA THR A 23 -10.11 2.94 -2.77
C THR A 23 -11.33 3.44 -1.98
N PRO A 24 -12.33 2.57 -1.67
CA PRO A 24 -13.52 2.98 -0.95
C PRO A 24 -13.21 3.61 0.41
N PHE A 25 -14.01 4.60 0.79
CA PHE A 25 -14.00 5.22 2.09
C PHE A 25 -15.42 5.12 2.65
N MET A 26 -15.59 4.34 3.73
CA MET A 26 -16.88 3.88 4.20
C MET A 26 -17.09 4.13 5.68
N PRO A 27 -18.32 4.45 6.14
CA PRO A 27 -18.62 4.52 7.57
C PRO A 27 -18.60 3.12 8.19
N MET A 28 -18.18 3.06 9.45
CA MET A 28 -18.16 1.83 10.26
C MET A 28 -19.31 1.85 11.28
N ASP A 29 -20.54 2.03 10.80
CA ASP A 29 -21.71 2.21 11.66
C ASP A 29 -21.99 0.98 12.54
N GLY A 30 -21.76 -0.23 12.03
CA GLY A 30 -21.90 -1.46 12.79
C GLY A 30 -20.96 -1.55 13.99
N LEU A 31 -19.69 -1.16 13.82
CA LEU A 31 -18.72 -1.11 14.91
C LEU A 31 -19.13 -0.06 15.94
N ARG A 32 -19.49 1.14 15.46
CA ARG A 32 -19.94 2.24 16.32
C ARG A 32 -21.14 1.84 17.17
N ALA A 33 -22.14 1.20 16.55
CA ALA A 33 -23.33 0.73 17.26
C ALA A 33 -23.00 -0.29 18.36
N ARG A 34 -22.07 -1.22 18.09
CA ARG A 34 -21.63 -2.20 19.09
C ARG A 34 -20.88 -1.56 20.26
N LEU A 35 -20.02 -0.59 20.00
CA LEU A 35 -19.32 0.16 21.06
C LEU A 35 -20.32 0.95 21.92
N SER A 36 -21.27 1.65 21.29
CA SER A 36 -22.31 2.39 22.00
C SER A 36 -23.18 1.47 22.88
N ALA A 37 -23.52 0.28 22.41
CA ALA A 37 -24.27 -0.71 23.19
C ALA A 37 -23.49 -1.22 24.42
N GLN A 38 -22.18 -1.07 24.44
CA GLN A 38 -21.32 -1.38 25.58
C GLN A 38 -21.05 -0.16 26.48
N GLY A 39 -21.75 0.95 26.25
CA GLY A 39 -21.56 2.21 27.01
C GLY A 39 -20.28 2.97 26.63
N ILE A 40 -19.62 2.60 25.53
CA ILE A 40 -18.43 3.29 25.03
C ILE A 40 -18.87 4.41 24.09
N GLU A 41 -18.68 5.66 24.52
CA GLU A 41 -18.87 6.80 23.64
C GLU A 41 -17.76 6.85 22.60
N CYS A 42 -18.11 6.88 21.31
CA CYS A 42 -17.15 6.98 20.24
C CYS A 42 -17.60 7.94 19.12
N PRO A 43 -16.67 8.64 18.48
CA PRO A 43 -16.96 9.51 17.34
C PRO A 43 -17.48 8.70 16.14
N ARG A 44 -17.79 9.38 15.05
CA ARG A 44 -18.05 8.70 13.78
C ARG A 44 -16.76 8.05 13.29
N LEU A 45 -16.82 6.73 13.08
CA LEU A 45 -15.70 5.93 12.59
C LEU A 45 -15.82 5.71 11.09
N TRP A 46 -14.68 5.81 10.41
CA TRP A 46 -14.57 5.59 8.98
C TRP A 46 -13.40 4.66 8.68
N ILE A 47 -13.53 3.85 7.64
CA ILE A 47 -12.46 2.98 7.16
C ILE A 47 -12.09 3.34 5.71
N LYS A 48 -10.80 3.51 5.46
CA LYS A 48 -10.22 3.59 4.12
C LYS A 48 -9.79 2.18 3.71
N ARG A 49 -10.43 1.61 2.67
CA ARG A 49 -10.30 0.21 2.27
C ARG A 49 -9.05 -0.02 1.40
N GLU A 50 -7.86 0.13 1.99
CA GLU A 50 -6.60 -0.15 1.29
C GLU A 50 -6.36 -1.66 1.07
N ASP A 51 -7.09 -2.51 1.76
CA ASP A 51 -7.17 -3.95 1.54
C ASP A 51 -7.78 -4.32 0.17
N MET A 52 -8.49 -3.40 -0.47
CA MET A 52 -9.12 -3.61 -1.77
C MET A 52 -8.23 -3.25 -2.97
N THR A 53 -6.94 -3.04 -2.78
CA THR A 53 -6.01 -2.90 -3.91
C THR A 53 -5.73 -4.25 -4.57
N PRO A 54 -5.57 -4.31 -5.91
CA PRO A 54 -5.63 -5.59 -6.64
C PRO A 54 -4.40 -6.49 -6.48
N LEU A 55 -3.21 -5.94 -6.19
CA LEU A 55 -1.95 -6.70 -6.18
C LEU A 55 -1.53 -7.12 -4.77
N GLY A 56 -1.00 -8.35 -4.65
CA GLY A 56 -0.39 -8.85 -3.42
C GLY A 56 -1.38 -8.99 -2.25
N ALA A 57 -2.59 -9.46 -2.52
CA ALA A 57 -3.69 -9.62 -1.55
C ALA A 57 -4.13 -8.30 -0.88
N GLY A 58 -3.92 -7.18 -1.52
CA GLY A 58 -4.30 -5.86 -1.05
C GLY A 58 -3.31 -5.21 -0.07
N GLY A 59 -3.49 -3.93 0.15
CA GLY A 59 -2.69 -3.13 1.08
C GLY A 59 -2.23 -1.79 0.52
N ASN A 60 -1.83 -0.89 1.40
CA ASN A 60 -1.51 0.49 1.04
C ASN A 60 -0.15 0.68 0.35
N LYS A 61 0.70 -0.34 0.29
CA LYS A 61 2.06 -0.21 -0.25
C LYS A 61 2.08 0.02 -1.76
N ILE A 62 1.05 -0.41 -2.47
CA ILE A 62 0.87 -0.14 -3.90
C ILE A 62 0.92 1.35 -4.20
N ARG A 63 0.40 2.23 -3.33
CA ARG A 63 0.45 3.69 -3.54
C ARG A 63 1.86 4.21 -3.78
N LYS A 64 2.81 3.79 -2.95
CA LYS A 64 4.20 4.22 -3.13
C LYS A 64 4.92 3.41 -4.20
N LEU A 65 4.55 2.13 -4.38
CA LEU A 65 5.18 1.28 -5.39
C LEU A 65 4.93 1.78 -6.81
N GLU A 66 3.77 2.37 -7.09
CA GLU A 66 3.49 2.99 -8.38
C GLU A 66 4.56 4.03 -8.79
N HIS A 67 5.03 4.84 -7.84
CA HIS A 67 6.07 5.84 -8.08
C HIS A 67 7.49 5.27 -8.03
N VAL A 68 7.77 4.41 -7.05
CA VAL A 68 9.11 3.79 -6.89
C VAL A 68 9.44 2.93 -8.11
N LEU A 69 8.47 2.14 -8.59
CA LEU A 69 8.69 1.26 -9.74
C LEU A 69 8.72 2.03 -11.06
N ALA A 70 8.00 3.15 -11.16
CA ALA A 70 8.13 4.05 -12.31
C ALA A 70 9.55 4.59 -12.43
N LYS A 71 10.14 5.01 -11.31
CA LYS A 71 11.54 5.46 -11.26
C LYS A 71 12.51 4.33 -11.59
N ALA A 72 12.38 3.19 -10.93
CA ALA A 72 13.25 2.02 -11.18
C ALA A 72 13.24 1.60 -12.66
N ARG A 73 12.06 1.57 -13.28
CA ARG A 73 11.92 1.25 -14.71
C ARG A 73 12.57 2.30 -15.60
N ALA A 74 12.44 3.58 -15.27
CA ALA A 74 13.08 4.66 -16.02
C ALA A 74 14.61 4.62 -15.92
N GLU A 75 15.15 4.10 -14.82
CA GLU A 75 16.58 3.88 -14.59
C GLU A 75 17.10 2.55 -15.18
N GLY A 76 16.23 1.76 -15.81
CA GLY A 76 16.60 0.49 -16.46
C GLY A 76 16.83 -0.65 -15.46
N ALA A 77 16.25 -0.59 -14.26
CA ALA A 77 16.36 -1.66 -13.28
C ALA A 77 15.63 -2.93 -13.76
N ASP A 78 16.32 -4.04 -13.77
CA ASP A 78 15.83 -5.39 -14.12
C ASP A 78 15.57 -6.26 -12.88
N VAL A 79 16.09 -5.85 -11.73
CA VAL A 79 15.95 -6.55 -10.45
C VAL A 79 15.49 -5.59 -9.35
N LEU A 80 14.49 -6.01 -8.60
CA LEU A 80 14.02 -5.32 -7.40
C LEU A 80 14.47 -6.06 -6.15
N LEU A 81 15.29 -5.42 -5.33
CA LEU A 81 15.73 -5.96 -4.06
C LEU A 81 14.85 -5.43 -2.94
N ASN A 82 14.28 -6.30 -2.13
CA ASN A 82 13.47 -5.94 -0.98
C ASN A 82 13.80 -6.78 0.25
N THR A 83 13.73 -6.15 1.42
CA THR A 83 13.94 -6.82 2.71
C THR A 83 12.73 -6.61 3.59
N GLY A 84 12.45 -7.57 4.46
CA GLY A 84 11.36 -7.47 5.41
C GLY A 84 11.14 -8.76 6.19
N GLU A 85 10.18 -8.72 7.08
CA GLU A 85 9.73 -9.88 7.84
C GLU A 85 8.76 -10.74 7.03
N VAL A 86 8.52 -11.97 7.48
CA VAL A 86 7.69 -12.97 6.79
C VAL A 86 6.27 -12.45 6.47
N GLN A 87 5.68 -11.66 7.38
CA GLN A 87 4.33 -11.10 7.21
C GLN A 87 4.31 -9.72 6.54
N SER A 88 5.41 -9.27 5.94
CA SER A 88 5.51 -7.92 5.39
C SER A 88 4.67 -7.72 4.14
N ASN A 89 3.62 -6.89 4.21
CA ASN A 89 2.85 -6.47 3.04
C ASN A 89 3.71 -5.73 1.99
N GLN A 90 4.80 -5.07 2.42
CA GLN A 90 5.74 -4.45 1.50
C GLN A 90 6.41 -5.49 0.61
N VAL A 91 6.88 -6.59 1.20
CA VAL A 91 7.54 -7.69 0.49
C VAL A 91 6.57 -8.32 -0.51
N VAL A 92 5.38 -8.70 -0.05
CA VAL A 92 4.36 -9.35 -0.89
C VAL A 92 3.97 -8.45 -2.06
N GLN A 93 3.67 -7.18 -1.81
CA GLN A 93 3.24 -6.27 -2.87
C GLN A 93 4.37 -5.87 -3.82
N THR A 94 5.63 -5.82 -3.35
CA THR A 94 6.79 -5.63 -4.25
C THR A 94 6.95 -6.82 -5.18
N ALA A 95 6.90 -8.05 -4.66
CA ALA A 95 7.01 -9.26 -5.47
C ALA A 95 5.87 -9.37 -6.50
N ALA A 96 4.63 -9.12 -6.08
CA ALA A 96 3.47 -9.12 -6.97
C ALA A 96 3.58 -8.06 -8.08
N SER A 97 4.05 -6.85 -7.72
CA SER A 97 4.26 -5.76 -8.68
C SER A 97 5.39 -6.07 -9.66
N ALA A 98 6.49 -6.67 -9.19
CA ALA A 98 7.59 -7.11 -10.04
C ALA A 98 7.13 -8.16 -11.06
N ALA A 99 6.39 -9.17 -10.61
CA ALA A 99 5.82 -10.19 -11.49
C ALA A 99 4.88 -9.59 -12.53
N HIS A 100 4.02 -8.63 -12.12
CA HIS A 100 3.12 -7.91 -13.02
C HIS A 100 3.86 -7.12 -14.10
N LEU A 101 5.02 -6.56 -13.77
CA LEU A 101 5.84 -5.75 -14.68
C LEU A 101 6.89 -6.56 -15.47
N GLY A 102 6.98 -7.87 -15.25
CA GLY A 102 7.99 -8.72 -15.89
C GLY A 102 9.40 -8.46 -15.37
N THR A 103 9.55 -7.94 -14.14
CA THR A 103 10.83 -7.65 -13.50
C THR A 103 11.13 -8.71 -12.44
N VAL A 104 12.39 -9.04 -12.22
CA VAL A 104 12.80 -10.00 -11.18
C VAL A 104 12.71 -9.35 -9.81
N SER A 105 12.13 -10.06 -8.84
CA SER A 105 12.14 -9.65 -7.43
C SER A 105 13.00 -10.61 -6.61
N TYR A 106 13.93 -10.05 -5.85
CA TYR A 106 14.68 -10.78 -4.83
C TYR A 106 14.28 -10.27 -3.45
N THR A 107 13.82 -11.17 -2.60
CA THR A 107 13.41 -10.86 -1.23
C THR A 107 14.35 -11.50 -0.23
N HIS A 108 14.92 -10.69 0.65
CA HIS A 108 15.63 -11.15 1.84
C HIS A 108 14.69 -11.07 3.06
N LEU A 109 14.35 -12.22 3.62
CA LEU A 109 13.51 -12.29 4.82
C LEU A 109 14.39 -12.33 6.08
N THR A 110 14.11 -11.42 7.01
CA THR A 110 14.68 -11.50 8.37
C THR A 110 13.74 -12.35 9.23
N LEU A 111 14.28 -13.42 9.81
CA LEU A 111 13.56 -14.19 10.81
C LEU A 111 13.66 -13.47 12.17
N PRO A 112 12.60 -13.51 13.01
CA PRO A 112 12.72 -13.01 14.37
C PRO A 112 13.81 -13.79 15.09
N THR A 113 14.80 -13.09 15.61
CA THR A 113 15.78 -13.69 16.50
C THR A 113 15.08 -13.91 17.85
N ILE A 114 14.82 -15.16 18.17
CA ILE A 114 14.38 -15.51 19.53
C ILE A 114 15.65 -15.49 20.38
N CYS A 115 15.82 -14.43 21.16
CA CYS A 115 16.81 -14.38 22.24
C CYS A 115 16.23 -14.98 23.50
#